data_3c0e25f5bd73d2d867afca7c0c6a9e5f
#
_entry.id   3c0e25f5bd73d2d867afca7c0c6a9e5f
#
_cell.length_a   1.000
_cell.length_b   1.000
_cell.length_c   1.000
_cell.angle_alpha   90.00
_cell.angle_beta   90.00
_cell.angle_gamma   90.00
#
_symmetry.space_group_name_H-M   'P 1'
#
loop_
_entity.id
_entity.type
_entity.pdbx_description
1 polymer ?
#
loop_
_entity_poly.entity_id
_entity_poly.type
_entity_poly.pdbx_seq_one_letter_code
_entity_poly.pdbx_strand_id
1 'polypeptide(L)'
;MSDNRKYYYLKLKENFYNSETMVILESMQDGLLYSNLLLKMYLMSLKSGGILMLNDHLPHTPQTIATFTRHQVGTVERALKVFLEFGLVEILTDGAYYMTDIQLLI
;
A
#
# COMPACT_ATOMS: atom_id res chain seq x y z
N MET A 1 25.82 20.51 -13.74
CA MET A 1 24.46 20.11 -14.10
C MET A 1 23.66 19.82 -12.84
N SER A 2 22.52 20.41 -12.71
CA SER A 2 21.71 20.13 -11.54
C SER A 2 21.10 18.73 -11.65
N ASP A 3 21.01 18.06 -10.52
CA ASP A 3 20.35 16.79 -10.41
C ASP A 3 18.88 17.05 -10.05
N ASN A 4 17.98 16.80 -10.99
CA ASN A 4 16.57 17.06 -10.81
C ASN A 4 15.82 15.86 -10.23
N ARG A 5 16.55 14.81 -9.81
CA ARG A 5 15.91 13.65 -9.22
C ARG A 5 15.26 14.04 -7.91
N LYS A 6 14.03 13.60 -7.74
CA LYS A 6 13.30 13.74 -6.49
C LYS A 6 13.32 12.40 -5.76
N TYR A 7 13.45 12.47 -4.46
CA TYR A 7 13.35 11.29 -3.61
C TYR A 7 12.00 11.33 -2.90
N TYR A 8 11.37 10.18 -2.85
CA TYR A 8 10.07 10.03 -2.21
C TYR A 8 10.25 9.13 -1.00
N TYR A 9 9.78 9.59 0.16
CA TYR A 9 9.90 8.80 1.37
C TYR A 9 8.60 8.73 2.14
N LEU A 10 8.47 7.67 2.92
CA LEU A 10 7.45 7.59 3.96
C LEU A 10 8.04 8.11 5.26
N LYS A 11 7.25 8.89 6.00
CA LYS A 11 7.57 9.30 7.35
C LYS A 11 6.79 8.41 8.30
N LEU A 12 7.47 7.44 8.91
CA LEU A 12 6.85 6.53 9.85
C LEU A 12 7.15 6.99 11.27
N LYS A 13 6.09 7.13 12.08
CA LYS A 13 6.26 7.37 13.50
C LYS A 13 6.81 6.10 14.16
N GLU A 14 7.50 6.26 15.30
CA GLU A 14 8.10 5.12 16.01
C GLU A 14 7.06 4.09 16.44
N ASN A 15 5.79 4.51 16.57
CA ASN A 15 4.70 3.63 16.98
C ASN A 15 3.88 3.09 15.81
N PHE A 16 4.39 3.17 14.58
CA PHE A 16 3.64 2.76 13.39
C PHE A 16 3.04 1.37 13.54
N TYR A 17 3.82 0.40 14.00
CA TYR A 17 3.36 -0.98 14.16
C TYR A 17 2.57 -1.22 15.45
N ASN A 18 2.53 -0.24 16.34
CA ASN A 18 1.84 -0.34 17.62
C ASN A 18 0.47 0.34 17.62
N SER A 19 0.02 0.86 16.48
CA SER A 19 -1.35 1.35 16.36
C SER A 19 -2.33 0.17 16.52
N GLU A 20 -3.53 0.46 16.98
CA GLU A 20 -4.56 -0.57 17.15
C GLU A 20 -4.77 -1.35 15.84
N THR A 21 -4.88 -0.62 14.72
CA THR A 21 -5.10 -1.22 13.42
C THR A 21 -3.98 -2.20 13.05
N MET A 22 -2.72 -1.78 13.23
CA MET A 22 -1.58 -2.63 12.86
C MET A 22 -1.46 -3.84 13.77
N VAL A 23 -1.72 -3.68 15.06
CA VAL A 23 -1.69 -4.80 16.00
C VAL A 23 -2.74 -5.84 15.62
N ILE A 24 -3.96 -5.39 15.32
CA ILE A 24 -5.04 -6.29 14.92
C ILE A 24 -4.70 -6.96 13.58
N LEU A 25 -4.23 -6.18 12.62
CA LEU A 25 -3.85 -6.71 11.30
C LEU A 25 -2.83 -7.83 11.43
N GLU A 26 -1.76 -7.59 12.19
CA GLU A 26 -0.67 -8.56 12.33
C GLU A 26 -1.06 -9.78 13.18
N SER A 27 -2.13 -9.69 13.96
CA SER A 27 -2.64 -10.82 14.74
C SER A 27 -3.42 -11.82 13.89
N MET A 28 -3.81 -11.43 12.69
CA MET A 28 -4.57 -12.29 11.78
C MET A 28 -3.69 -13.39 11.19
N GLN A 29 -4.30 -14.47 10.70
CA GLN A 29 -3.59 -15.43 9.90
C GLN A 29 -3.00 -14.71 8.67
N ASP A 30 -1.72 -14.96 8.40
CA ASP A 30 -0.93 -14.26 7.37
C ASP A 30 -0.76 -12.76 7.65
N GLY A 31 -1.01 -12.32 8.88
CA GLY A 31 -0.96 -10.91 9.23
C GLY A 31 0.39 -10.25 8.98
N LEU A 32 1.49 -10.98 9.18
CA LEU A 32 2.83 -10.43 8.90
C LEU A 32 3.05 -10.26 7.40
N LEU A 33 2.47 -11.11 6.58
CA LEU A 33 2.50 -10.92 5.12
C LEU A 33 1.68 -9.68 4.74
N TYR A 34 0.54 -9.49 5.41
CA TYR A 34 -0.33 -8.34 5.13
C TYR A 34 0.35 -7.02 5.51
N SER A 35 1.01 -6.95 6.67
CA SER A 35 1.69 -5.72 7.06
C SER A 35 2.88 -5.42 6.15
N ASN A 36 3.62 -6.44 5.72
CA ASN A 36 4.69 -6.28 4.75
C ASN A 36 4.13 -5.74 3.43
N LEU A 37 3.05 -6.34 2.94
CA LEU A 37 2.39 -5.90 1.71
C LEU A 37 1.91 -4.45 1.83
N LEU A 38 1.27 -4.11 2.94
CA LEU A 38 0.74 -2.76 3.15
C LEU A 38 1.85 -1.71 3.04
N LEU A 39 2.98 -1.93 3.70
CA LEU A 39 4.10 -0.98 3.65
C LEU A 39 4.64 -0.85 2.23
N LYS A 40 4.78 -1.97 1.52
CA LYS A 40 5.20 -1.94 0.11
C LYS A 40 4.22 -1.16 -0.76
N MET A 41 2.92 -1.32 -0.52
CA MET A 41 1.90 -0.57 -1.26
C MET A 41 1.98 0.93 -0.99
N TYR A 42 2.21 1.34 0.26
CA TYR A 42 2.47 2.76 0.56
C TYR A 42 3.64 3.28 -0.27
N LEU A 43 4.74 2.55 -0.28
CA LEU A 43 5.93 2.97 -1.04
C LEU A 43 5.66 3.05 -2.54
N MET A 44 4.92 2.09 -3.09
CA MET A 44 4.56 2.08 -4.50
C MET A 44 3.66 3.26 -4.90
N SER A 45 2.89 3.79 -3.96
CA SER A 45 1.91 4.84 -4.22
C SER A 45 2.49 6.25 -4.16
N LEU A 46 3.71 6.41 -3.67
CA LEU A 46 4.26 7.74 -3.36
C LEU A 46 4.33 8.68 -4.56
N LYS A 47 4.75 8.17 -5.72
CA LYS A 47 4.90 8.99 -6.92
C LYS A 47 3.57 9.44 -7.50
N SER A 48 2.50 8.80 -7.12
CA SER A 48 1.16 9.07 -7.67
C SER A 48 0.19 9.54 -6.58
N GLY A 49 0.72 10.17 -5.54
CA GLY A 49 -0.10 10.81 -4.51
C GLY A 49 -0.96 9.85 -3.71
N GLY A 50 -0.55 8.60 -3.58
CA GLY A 50 -1.29 7.58 -2.85
C GLY A 50 -2.06 6.60 -3.74
N ILE A 51 -2.09 6.84 -5.05
CA ILE A 51 -2.77 5.95 -6.00
C ILE A 51 -1.77 4.92 -6.50
N LEU A 52 -2.19 3.66 -6.58
CA LEU A 52 -1.34 2.58 -7.09
C LEU A 52 -1.43 2.53 -8.60
N MET A 53 -0.47 3.17 -9.26
CA MET A 53 -0.38 3.23 -10.71
C MET A 53 0.82 2.43 -11.20
N LEU A 54 0.58 1.54 -12.15
CA LEU A 54 1.63 0.77 -12.81
C LEU A 54 2.49 1.69 -13.69
N ASN A 55 1.82 2.61 -14.38
CA ASN A 55 2.44 3.66 -15.17
C ASN A 55 1.46 4.84 -15.23
N ASP A 56 1.73 5.84 -16.09
CA ASP A 56 0.90 7.04 -16.14
C ASP A 56 -0.54 6.78 -16.57
N HIS A 57 -0.82 5.62 -17.16
CA HIS A 57 -2.12 5.34 -17.77
C HIS A 57 -2.87 4.18 -17.13
N LEU A 58 -2.15 3.23 -16.51
CA LEU A 58 -2.74 1.98 -16.05
C LEU A 58 -2.60 1.85 -14.54
N PRO A 59 -3.70 1.64 -13.83
CA PRO A 59 -3.62 1.33 -12.40
C PRO A 59 -3.10 -0.10 -12.18
N HIS A 60 -2.53 -0.33 -11.01
CA HIS A 60 -2.16 -1.68 -10.60
C HIS A 60 -3.40 -2.54 -10.40
N THR A 61 -3.28 -3.80 -10.79
CA THR A 61 -4.26 -4.85 -10.49
C THR A 61 -3.72 -5.72 -9.34
N PRO A 62 -4.52 -6.59 -8.74
CA PRO A 62 -3.98 -7.54 -7.76
C PRO A 62 -2.81 -8.34 -8.29
N GLN A 63 -2.83 -8.73 -9.57
CA GLN A 63 -1.76 -9.48 -10.20
C GLN A 63 -0.46 -8.67 -10.28
N THR A 64 -0.55 -7.40 -10.70
CA THR A 64 0.65 -6.57 -10.78
C THR A 64 1.16 -6.18 -9.40
N ILE A 65 0.26 -5.94 -8.44
CA ILE A 65 0.66 -5.73 -7.06
C ILE A 65 1.44 -6.94 -6.54
N ALA A 66 0.94 -8.14 -6.79
CA ALA A 66 1.61 -9.38 -6.38
C ALA A 66 3.01 -9.47 -6.96
N THR A 67 3.15 -9.19 -8.25
CA THR A 67 4.44 -9.24 -8.95
C THR A 67 5.43 -8.24 -8.34
N PHE A 68 5.00 -7.00 -8.17
CA PHE A 68 5.88 -5.91 -7.72
C PHE A 68 6.22 -6.00 -6.24
N THR A 69 5.35 -6.61 -5.43
CA THR A 69 5.58 -6.77 -3.99
C THR A 69 6.19 -8.13 -3.63
N ARG A 70 6.25 -9.02 -4.61
CA ARG A 70 6.78 -10.39 -4.44
C ARG A 70 5.95 -11.21 -3.44
N HIS A 71 4.65 -11.01 -3.48
CA HIS A 71 3.67 -11.84 -2.78
C HIS A 71 2.89 -12.68 -3.76
N GLN A 72 2.29 -13.76 -3.29
CA GLN A 72 1.39 -14.56 -4.10
C GLN A 72 0.10 -13.78 -4.34
N VAL A 73 -0.49 -13.94 -5.53
CA VAL A 73 -1.70 -13.20 -5.89
C VAL A 73 -2.86 -13.50 -4.93
N GLY A 74 -2.99 -14.74 -4.47
CA GLY A 74 -4.03 -15.09 -3.49
C GLY A 74 -3.86 -14.36 -2.17
N THR A 75 -2.62 -14.18 -1.72
CA THR A 75 -2.31 -13.40 -0.53
C THR A 75 -2.73 -11.93 -0.74
N VAL A 76 -2.39 -11.37 -1.91
CA VAL A 76 -2.75 -9.98 -2.23
C VAL A 76 -4.27 -9.81 -2.24
N GLU A 77 -4.99 -10.73 -2.87
CA GLU A 77 -6.45 -10.66 -2.93
C GLU A 77 -7.09 -10.68 -1.55
N ARG A 78 -6.62 -11.57 -0.68
CA ARG A 78 -7.12 -11.64 0.71
C ARG A 78 -6.76 -10.39 1.49
N ALA A 79 -5.52 -9.91 1.34
CA ALA A 79 -5.07 -8.70 2.02
C ALA A 79 -5.88 -7.48 1.60
N LEU A 80 -6.15 -7.32 0.30
CA LEU A 80 -6.93 -6.20 -0.20
C LEU A 80 -8.33 -6.15 0.41
N LYS A 81 -8.97 -7.32 0.58
CA LYS A 81 -10.27 -7.37 1.26
C LYS A 81 -10.17 -6.83 2.69
N VAL A 82 -9.14 -7.24 3.42
CA VAL A 82 -8.93 -6.78 4.78
C VAL A 82 -8.63 -5.29 4.81
N PHE A 83 -7.77 -4.80 3.90
CA PHE A 83 -7.42 -3.38 3.84
C PHE A 83 -8.64 -2.51 3.52
N LEU A 84 -9.52 -2.98 2.65
CA LEU A 84 -10.76 -2.27 2.35
C LEU A 84 -11.68 -2.23 3.57
N GLU A 85 -11.82 -3.36 4.28
CA GLU A 85 -12.63 -3.42 5.49
C GLU A 85 -12.11 -2.50 6.59
N PHE A 86 -10.79 -2.41 6.73
CA PHE A 86 -10.15 -1.57 7.74
C PHE A 86 -10.05 -0.10 7.32
N GLY A 87 -10.48 0.24 6.11
CA GLY A 87 -10.38 1.60 5.61
C GLY A 87 -8.96 2.05 5.27
N LEU A 88 -8.03 1.11 5.11
CA LEU A 88 -6.64 1.42 4.77
C LEU A 88 -6.46 1.67 3.27
N VAL A 89 -7.36 1.14 2.46
CA VAL A 89 -7.34 1.25 1.01
C VAL A 89 -8.75 1.54 0.53
N GLU A 90 -8.86 2.36 -0.49
CA GLU A 90 -10.13 2.63 -1.18
C GLU A 90 -9.99 2.25 -2.65
N ILE A 91 -11.10 1.92 -3.30
CA ILE A 91 -11.15 1.74 -4.74
C ILE A 91 -11.79 2.99 -5.33
N LEU A 92 -11.05 3.67 -6.21
CA LEU A 92 -11.52 4.88 -6.88
C LEU A 92 -12.48 4.53 -8.01
N THR A 93 -13.15 5.53 -8.57
CA THR A 93 -14.16 5.33 -9.63
C THR A 93 -13.59 4.65 -10.87
N ASP A 94 -12.30 4.83 -11.17
CA ASP A 94 -11.62 4.20 -12.30
C ASP A 94 -11.07 2.80 -11.97
N GLY A 95 -11.32 2.32 -10.75
CA GLY A 95 -10.85 1.00 -10.31
C GLY A 95 -9.47 0.99 -9.68
N ALA A 96 -8.79 2.12 -9.62
CA ALA A 96 -7.47 2.20 -9.00
C ALA A 96 -7.58 2.12 -7.46
N TYR A 97 -6.56 1.53 -6.84
CA TYR A 97 -6.45 1.50 -5.38
C TYR A 97 -5.81 2.78 -4.87
N TYR A 98 -6.36 3.33 -3.80
CA TYR A 98 -5.84 4.52 -3.16
C TYR A 98 -5.50 4.20 -1.71
N MET A 99 -4.30 4.61 -1.28
CA MET A 99 -3.85 4.42 0.11
C MET A 99 -4.41 5.55 0.95
N THR A 100 -5.44 5.24 1.73
CA THR A 100 -6.26 6.23 2.42
C THR A 100 -5.46 7.15 3.34
N ASP A 101 -4.47 6.60 4.06
CA ASP A 101 -3.71 7.35 5.05
C ASP A 101 -2.40 7.94 4.52
N ILE A 102 -2.23 7.99 3.20
CA ILE A 102 -0.95 8.41 2.62
C ILE A 102 -0.54 9.81 3.08
N GLN A 103 -1.49 10.73 3.26
CA GLN A 103 -1.18 12.09 3.66
C GLN A 103 -0.57 12.19 5.06
N LEU A 104 -0.81 11.19 5.90
CA LEU A 104 -0.23 11.12 7.24
C LEU A 104 1.23 10.64 7.22
N LEU A 105 1.67 10.08 6.09
CA LEU A 105 2.96 9.39 5.96
C LEU A 105 3.94 10.14 5.06
N ILE A 106 3.54 11.26 4.51
CA ILE A 106 4.42 12.03 3.61
C ILE A 106 4.74 13.43 4.12
#